data_9bba46211f331e37320d81946d1e57a4
#
_entry.id   9bba46211f331e37320d81946d1e57a4
#
_cell.length_a   1.000
_cell.length_b   1.000
_cell.length_c   1.000
_cell.angle_alpha   90.00
_cell.angle_beta   90.00
_cell.angle_gamma   90.00
#
_symmetry.space_group_name_H-M   'P 1'
#
loop_
_entity.id
_entity.type
_entity.pdbx_description
1 polymer ?
#
loop_
_entity_poly.entity_id
_entity_poly.type
_entity_poly.pdbx_seq_one_letter_code
_entity_poly.pdbx_strand_id
1 'polypeptide(L)'
;MTAKIRRVCCILLLIAVGAGVGLGAARAEPIAPDPNNAQLVARGKAVYEEQCARCHGSNLEGQPDWRHRLPNGRMPAPPHDPTGHTWHHSDKQLFDMTKVGPGALVPGYQSDMPGFKDKLSDADIWAVVSYIESTWPPDIRAKQQRMTRP
;
A
#
# COMPACT_ATOMS: atom_id res chain seq x y z
N MET A 1 21.50 49.96 -70.55
CA MET A 1 20.46 49.95 -69.50
C MET A 1 20.44 48.58 -68.95
N THR A 2 21.09 48.35 -67.80
CA THR A 2 21.36 47.06 -67.21
C THR A 2 20.43 46.87 -65.97
N ALA A 3 19.46 45.92 -66.03
CA ALA A 3 18.61 45.62 -64.97
C ALA A 3 19.24 44.59 -63.97
N LYS A 4 19.43 45.00 -62.72
CA LYS A 4 19.94 44.15 -61.65
C LYS A 4 18.83 43.28 -61.06
N ILE A 5 18.90 41.96 -61.25
CA ILE A 5 18.05 40.99 -60.64
C ILE A 5 18.53 40.75 -59.18
N ARG A 6 17.73 41.13 -58.15
CA ARG A 6 17.98 40.81 -56.76
C ARG A 6 17.43 39.43 -56.47
N ARG A 7 18.33 38.49 -56.15
CA ARG A 7 17.97 37.18 -55.63
C ARG A 7 17.59 37.30 -54.15
N VAL A 8 16.35 37.07 -53.85
CA VAL A 8 15.86 36.92 -52.44
C VAL A 8 16.12 35.48 -52.03
N CYS A 9 17.01 35.30 -51.07
CA CYS A 9 17.32 34.01 -50.45
C CYS A 9 16.36 33.76 -49.32
N CYS A 10 15.32 32.89 -49.54
CA CYS A 10 14.45 32.42 -48.50
C CYS A 10 15.18 31.38 -47.65
N ILE A 11 15.54 31.77 -46.42
CA ILE A 11 16.04 30.83 -45.41
C ILE A 11 14.86 30.19 -44.77
N LEU A 12 14.61 28.90 -45.06
CA LEU A 12 13.64 28.05 -44.36
C LEU A 12 14.25 27.63 -43.02
N LEU A 13 13.74 28.20 -41.93
CA LEU A 13 14.03 27.76 -40.58
C LEU A 13 13.26 26.47 -40.30
N LEU A 14 13.93 25.33 -40.32
CA LEU A 14 13.38 24.07 -39.83
C LEU A 14 13.37 24.07 -38.27
N ILE A 15 12.21 24.30 -37.69
CA ILE A 15 12.03 24.12 -36.23
C ILE A 15 11.89 22.61 -35.96
N ALA A 16 12.94 21.98 -35.48
CA ALA A 16 12.91 20.63 -34.99
C ALA A 16 12.16 20.61 -33.62
N VAL A 17 10.90 20.18 -33.63
CA VAL A 17 10.15 19.89 -32.40
C VAL A 17 10.70 18.57 -31.84
N GLY A 18 11.62 18.67 -30.88
CA GLY A 18 12.13 17.54 -30.13
C GLY A 18 11.02 17.03 -29.20
N ALA A 19 10.36 15.92 -29.56
CA ALA A 19 9.50 15.16 -28.65
C ALA A 19 10.38 14.55 -27.56
N GLY A 20 10.47 15.21 -26.40
CA GLY A 20 11.11 14.67 -25.22
C GLY A 20 10.27 13.48 -24.71
N VAL A 21 10.68 12.26 -25.05
CA VAL A 21 10.18 11.05 -24.41
C VAL A 21 10.72 11.06 -22.97
N GLY A 22 9.89 11.55 -22.04
CA GLY A 22 10.18 11.44 -20.62
C GLY A 22 10.27 9.96 -20.26
N LEU A 23 11.49 9.44 -20.06
CA LEU A 23 11.68 8.15 -19.38
C LEU A 23 11.17 8.32 -17.97
N GLY A 24 9.93 7.88 -17.73
CA GLY A 24 9.41 7.68 -16.39
C GLY A 24 10.33 6.66 -15.71
N ALA A 25 11.08 7.08 -14.71
CA ALA A 25 11.86 6.17 -13.89
C ALA A 25 10.89 5.15 -13.29
N ALA A 26 11.03 3.88 -13.64
CA ALA A 26 10.30 2.80 -13.03
C ALA A 26 10.67 2.80 -11.53
N ARG A 27 9.71 3.12 -10.68
CA ARG A 27 9.91 3.05 -9.23
C ARG A 27 10.01 1.58 -8.85
N ALA A 28 11.06 1.24 -8.11
CA ALA A 28 11.17 -0.07 -7.53
C ALA A 28 9.95 -0.33 -6.61
N GLU A 29 9.36 -1.52 -6.73
CA GLU A 29 8.27 -1.93 -5.85
C GLU A 29 8.77 -2.01 -4.41
N PRO A 30 7.96 -1.56 -3.44
CA PRO A 30 8.36 -1.58 -2.04
C PRO A 30 8.53 -3.02 -1.56
N ILE A 31 9.60 -3.30 -0.84
CA ILE A 31 9.89 -4.60 -0.23
C ILE A 31 9.60 -4.62 1.28
N ALA A 32 9.19 -3.49 1.83
CA ALA A 32 8.85 -3.30 3.23
C ALA A 32 7.86 -2.13 3.37
N PRO A 33 7.11 -2.03 4.49
CA PRO A 33 6.25 -0.88 4.72
C PRO A 33 7.09 0.37 5.02
N ASP A 34 6.54 1.53 4.64
CA ASP A 34 7.09 2.84 5.01
C ASP A 34 5.94 3.80 5.35
N PRO A 35 5.58 3.92 6.64
CA PRO A 35 4.48 4.77 7.08
C PRO A 35 4.77 6.28 6.94
N ASN A 36 5.98 6.67 6.56
CA ASN A 36 6.35 8.06 6.30
C ASN A 36 6.33 8.40 4.80
N ASN A 37 6.18 7.42 3.92
CA ASN A 37 6.06 7.63 2.48
C ASN A 37 4.61 7.96 2.11
N ALA A 38 4.33 9.25 1.90
CA ALA A 38 2.97 9.74 1.65
C ALA A 38 2.29 9.07 0.43
N GLN A 39 3.05 8.72 -0.61
CA GLN A 39 2.48 8.06 -1.80
C GLN A 39 2.12 6.59 -1.52
N LEU A 40 2.97 5.89 -0.77
CA LEU A 40 2.71 4.51 -0.36
C LEU A 40 1.52 4.45 0.59
N VAL A 41 1.44 5.37 1.55
CA VAL A 41 0.32 5.51 2.48
C VAL A 41 -0.99 5.82 1.73
N ALA A 42 -0.99 6.72 0.74
CA ALA A 42 -2.18 7.03 -0.05
C ALA A 42 -2.65 5.82 -0.88
N ARG A 43 -1.72 5.07 -1.50
CA ARG A 43 -2.02 3.80 -2.18
C ARG A 43 -2.62 2.79 -1.21
N GLY A 44 -2.00 2.64 -0.04
CA GLY A 44 -2.44 1.72 1.01
C GLY A 44 -3.84 2.06 1.54
N LYS A 45 -4.15 3.34 1.70
CA LYS A 45 -5.48 3.81 2.08
C LYS A 45 -6.53 3.36 1.07
N ALA A 46 -6.29 3.55 -0.23
CA ALA A 46 -7.22 3.12 -1.28
C ALA A 46 -7.44 1.59 -1.26
N VAL A 47 -6.37 0.80 -1.12
CA VAL A 47 -6.45 -0.66 -0.98
C VAL A 47 -7.24 -1.05 0.27
N TYR A 48 -7.00 -0.37 1.40
CA TYR A 48 -7.71 -0.63 2.65
C TYR A 48 -9.21 -0.39 2.52
N GLU A 49 -9.61 0.74 1.96
CA GLU A 49 -11.02 1.11 1.75
C GLU A 49 -11.75 0.09 0.89
N GLU A 50 -11.10 -0.41 -0.15
CA GLU A 50 -11.69 -1.37 -1.08
C GLU A 50 -11.75 -2.81 -0.53
N GLN A 51 -10.68 -3.27 0.12
CA GLN A 51 -10.51 -4.70 0.42
C GLN A 51 -10.65 -5.04 1.92
N CYS A 52 -10.40 -4.10 2.83
CA CYS A 52 -10.26 -4.37 4.26
C CYS A 52 -11.36 -3.74 5.10
N ALA A 53 -11.77 -2.52 4.78
CA ALA A 53 -12.68 -1.70 5.59
C ALA A 53 -14.03 -2.37 5.88
N ARG A 54 -14.51 -3.19 4.97
CA ARG A 54 -15.76 -3.94 5.13
C ARG A 54 -15.81 -4.78 6.41
N CYS A 55 -14.66 -5.32 6.83
CA CYS A 55 -14.55 -6.16 8.01
C CYS A 55 -13.84 -5.43 9.17
N HIS A 56 -12.79 -4.67 8.87
CA HIS A 56 -11.97 -4.00 9.88
C HIS A 56 -12.40 -2.58 10.24
N GLY A 57 -13.54 -2.12 9.64
CA GLY A 57 -14.06 -0.77 9.85
C GLY A 57 -13.37 0.29 8.99
N SER A 58 -14.12 1.31 8.59
CA SER A 58 -13.58 2.40 7.74
C SER A 58 -12.59 3.31 8.48
N ASN A 59 -12.65 3.33 9.81
CA ASN A 59 -11.73 4.05 10.69
C ASN A 59 -10.78 3.10 11.44
N LEU A 60 -10.56 1.89 10.94
CA LEU A 60 -9.71 0.84 11.52
C LEU A 60 -10.22 0.29 12.88
N GLU A 61 -11.47 0.55 13.24
CA GLU A 61 -12.08 0.25 14.54
C GLU A 61 -12.39 -1.24 14.78
N GLY A 62 -12.35 -2.05 13.73
CA GLY A 62 -12.70 -3.48 13.81
C GLY A 62 -14.19 -3.75 14.05
N GLN A 63 -14.50 -4.96 14.46
CA GLN A 63 -15.85 -5.39 14.82
C GLN A 63 -16.05 -5.36 16.35
N PRO A 64 -17.33 -5.18 16.82
CA PRO A 64 -17.63 -5.29 18.23
C PRO A 64 -17.17 -6.62 18.83
N ASP A 65 -16.79 -6.59 20.09
CA ASP A 65 -16.39 -7.78 20.89
C ASP A 65 -15.29 -8.64 20.24
N TRP A 66 -14.43 -8.03 19.42
CA TRP A 66 -13.40 -8.72 18.63
C TRP A 66 -12.47 -9.65 19.44
N ARG A 67 -12.44 -9.53 20.78
CA ARG A 67 -11.66 -10.41 21.66
C ARG A 67 -12.37 -11.71 22.01
N HIS A 68 -13.65 -11.85 21.64
CA HIS A 68 -14.47 -13.02 21.97
C HIS A 68 -14.87 -13.76 20.68
N ARG A 69 -14.82 -15.10 20.75
CA ARG A 69 -15.21 -15.92 19.61
C ARG A 69 -16.71 -15.83 19.37
N LEU A 70 -17.07 -15.79 18.10
CA LEU A 70 -18.45 -15.97 17.64
C LEU A 70 -18.96 -17.40 17.96
N PRO A 71 -20.27 -17.64 17.92
CA PRO A 71 -20.84 -18.98 18.13
C PRO A 71 -20.29 -20.06 17.17
N ASN A 72 -19.83 -19.66 15.99
CA ASN A 72 -19.18 -20.55 15.00
C ASN A 72 -17.68 -20.82 15.29
N GLY A 73 -17.17 -20.34 16.41
CA GLY A 73 -15.77 -20.49 16.83
C GLY A 73 -14.76 -19.54 16.18
N ARG A 74 -15.18 -18.70 15.22
CA ARG A 74 -14.31 -17.73 14.54
C ARG A 74 -14.17 -16.44 15.34
N MET A 75 -13.09 -15.72 15.11
CA MET A 75 -12.88 -14.39 15.71
C MET A 75 -13.46 -13.30 14.80
N PRO A 76 -14.16 -12.30 15.37
CA PRO A 76 -14.46 -11.07 14.62
C PRO A 76 -13.19 -10.35 14.17
N ALA A 77 -13.30 -9.50 13.13
CA ALA A 77 -12.17 -8.73 12.65
C ALA A 77 -11.67 -7.74 13.71
N PRO A 78 -10.39 -7.83 14.12
CA PRO A 78 -9.84 -6.93 15.13
C PRO A 78 -9.63 -5.51 14.58
N PRO A 79 -9.55 -4.49 15.46
CA PRO A 79 -9.10 -3.16 15.10
C PRO A 79 -7.67 -3.16 14.57
N HIS A 80 -7.42 -2.27 13.63
CA HIS A 80 -6.06 -1.94 13.17
C HIS A 80 -5.54 -0.63 13.75
N ASP A 81 -6.38 0.09 14.49
CA ASP A 81 -5.99 1.27 15.25
C ASP A 81 -5.17 0.89 16.51
N PRO A 82 -4.68 1.86 17.31
CA PRO A 82 -3.91 1.59 18.52
C PRO A 82 -4.64 0.76 19.59
N THR A 83 -5.99 0.64 19.55
CA THR A 83 -6.77 -0.13 20.50
C THR A 83 -6.79 -1.63 20.20
N GLY A 84 -6.42 -2.01 18.98
CA GLY A 84 -6.26 -3.39 18.53
C GLY A 84 -4.95 -4.02 18.96
N HIS A 85 -4.58 -5.11 18.26
CA HIS A 85 -3.32 -5.80 18.52
C HIS A 85 -2.41 -5.96 17.30
N THR A 86 -2.74 -5.32 16.17
CA THR A 86 -1.99 -5.41 14.92
C THR A 86 -0.50 -5.05 15.12
N TRP A 87 -0.23 -4.05 15.92
CA TRP A 87 1.11 -3.58 16.26
C TRP A 87 1.95 -4.55 17.11
N HIS A 88 1.39 -5.68 17.54
CA HIS A 88 2.12 -6.78 18.19
C HIS A 88 2.77 -7.75 17.20
N HIS A 89 2.54 -7.56 15.90
CA HIS A 89 3.10 -8.39 14.85
C HIS A 89 4.22 -7.66 14.11
N SER A 90 5.22 -8.42 13.66
CA SER A 90 6.25 -7.88 12.77
C SER A 90 5.68 -7.59 11.38
N ASP A 91 6.35 -6.73 10.60
CA ASP A 91 5.99 -6.42 9.22
C ASP A 91 5.79 -7.68 8.39
N LYS A 92 6.73 -8.64 8.52
CA LYS A 92 6.64 -9.91 7.82
C LYS A 92 5.39 -10.70 8.20
N GLN A 93 5.04 -10.74 9.48
CA GLN A 93 3.82 -11.43 9.91
C GLN A 93 2.56 -10.75 9.38
N LEU A 94 2.52 -9.42 9.38
CA LEU A 94 1.41 -8.65 8.81
C LEU A 94 1.27 -8.90 7.31
N PHE A 95 2.39 -8.91 6.61
CA PHE A 95 2.43 -9.24 5.18
C PHE A 95 1.92 -10.66 4.91
N ASP A 96 2.46 -11.66 5.61
CA ASP A 96 2.09 -13.06 5.38
C ASP A 96 0.61 -13.31 5.70
N MET A 97 0.11 -12.78 6.82
CA MET A 97 -1.31 -12.89 7.20
C MET A 97 -2.22 -12.26 6.14
N THR A 98 -1.83 -11.13 5.57
CA THR A 98 -2.59 -10.50 4.49
C THR A 98 -2.50 -11.31 3.21
N LYS A 99 -1.31 -11.80 2.87
CA LYS A 99 -1.06 -12.50 1.61
C LYS A 99 -1.79 -13.83 1.52
N VAL A 100 -1.68 -14.67 2.54
CA VAL A 100 -2.20 -16.05 2.49
C VAL A 100 -3.40 -16.29 3.43
N GLY A 101 -3.72 -15.36 4.29
CA GLY A 101 -4.78 -15.47 5.29
C GLY A 101 -4.32 -16.18 6.57
N PRO A 102 -4.84 -15.79 7.77
CA PRO A 102 -4.46 -16.37 9.04
C PRO A 102 -4.73 -17.88 9.13
N GLY A 103 -5.80 -18.35 8.49
CA GLY A 103 -6.16 -19.77 8.49
C GLY A 103 -5.14 -20.66 7.75
N ALA A 104 -4.36 -20.11 6.82
CA ALA A 104 -3.29 -20.84 6.14
C ALA A 104 -1.98 -20.88 6.93
N LEU A 105 -1.78 -19.93 7.84
CA LEU A 105 -0.56 -19.79 8.63
C LEU A 105 -0.61 -20.57 9.96
N VAL A 106 -1.81 -20.70 10.53
CA VAL A 106 -1.99 -21.32 11.85
C VAL A 106 -2.76 -22.62 11.68
N PRO A 107 -2.12 -23.80 11.89
CA PRO A 107 -2.80 -25.09 11.74
C PRO A 107 -4.06 -25.17 12.60
N GLY A 108 -5.19 -25.55 11.99
CA GLY A 108 -6.48 -25.69 12.65
C GLY A 108 -7.21 -24.37 12.97
N TYR A 109 -6.61 -23.22 12.69
CA TYR A 109 -7.27 -21.93 12.90
C TYR A 109 -8.26 -21.62 11.78
N GLN A 110 -9.52 -21.41 12.13
CA GLN A 110 -10.56 -20.98 11.20
C GLN A 110 -10.67 -19.45 11.21
N SER A 111 -10.54 -18.84 10.04
CA SER A 111 -10.60 -17.39 9.87
C SER A 111 -11.57 -17.01 8.75
N ASP A 112 -12.32 -15.92 8.95
CA ASP A 112 -13.11 -15.28 7.90
C ASP A 112 -12.26 -14.30 7.06
N MET A 113 -11.05 -13.96 7.51
CA MET A 113 -10.12 -13.17 6.73
C MET A 113 -9.52 -14.04 5.63
N PRO A 114 -9.78 -13.73 4.35
CA PRO A 114 -9.18 -14.48 3.24
C PRO A 114 -7.71 -14.10 3.05
N GLY A 115 -6.98 -14.91 2.28
CA GLY A 115 -5.72 -14.47 1.69
C GLY A 115 -5.97 -13.62 0.45
N PHE A 116 -5.08 -12.65 0.22
CA PHE A 116 -5.21 -11.69 -0.89
C PHE A 116 -4.19 -11.90 -2.02
N LYS A 117 -3.40 -12.96 -2.00
CA LYS A 117 -2.32 -13.24 -2.98
C LYS A 117 -2.78 -13.24 -4.45
N ASP A 118 -4.06 -13.57 -4.69
CA ASP A 118 -4.64 -13.65 -6.04
C ASP A 118 -5.37 -12.35 -6.44
N LYS A 119 -5.41 -11.35 -5.53
CA LYS A 119 -6.11 -10.06 -5.72
C LYS A 119 -5.18 -8.85 -5.60
N LEU A 120 -4.18 -8.94 -4.74
CA LEU A 120 -3.26 -7.85 -4.43
C LEU A 120 -1.83 -8.24 -4.81
N SER A 121 -1.11 -7.29 -5.38
CA SER A 121 0.34 -7.42 -5.53
C SER A 121 1.04 -7.32 -4.17
N ASP A 122 2.28 -7.78 -4.08
CA ASP A 122 3.10 -7.63 -2.88
C ASP A 122 3.27 -6.15 -2.51
N ALA A 123 3.35 -5.27 -3.51
CA ALA A 123 3.41 -3.84 -3.31
C ALA A 123 2.10 -3.25 -2.75
N ASP A 124 0.93 -3.77 -3.11
CA ASP A 124 -0.35 -3.36 -2.51
C ASP A 124 -0.43 -3.81 -1.05
N ILE A 125 0.06 -5.01 -0.74
CA ILE A 125 0.12 -5.52 0.63
C ILE A 125 1.03 -4.64 1.49
N TRP A 126 2.24 -4.29 1.01
CA TRP A 126 3.12 -3.37 1.72
C TRP A 126 2.55 -1.97 1.86
N ALA A 127 1.81 -1.51 0.85
CA ALA A 127 1.13 -0.23 0.90
C ALA A 127 0.04 -0.21 2.00
N VAL A 128 -0.81 -1.24 2.09
CA VAL A 128 -1.86 -1.28 3.11
C VAL A 128 -1.28 -1.40 4.52
N VAL A 129 -0.20 -2.15 4.71
CA VAL A 129 0.52 -2.19 5.99
C VAL A 129 1.08 -0.80 6.34
N SER A 130 1.69 -0.11 5.37
CA SER A 130 2.18 1.28 5.56
C SER A 130 1.07 2.24 5.97
N TYR A 131 -0.12 2.14 5.37
CA TYR A 131 -1.27 2.94 5.75
C TYR A 131 -1.70 2.68 7.19
N ILE A 132 -1.85 1.41 7.57
CA ILE A 132 -2.22 1.04 8.94
C ILE A 132 -1.19 1.59 9.94
N GLU A 133 0.10 1.37 9.72
CA GLU A 133 1.18 1.85 10.58
C GLU A 133 1.24 3.39 10.67
N SER A 134 0.88 4.10 9.59
CA SER A 134 0.87 5.56 9.56
C SER A 134 -0.15 6.18 10.51
N THR A 135 -1.18 5.42 10.89
CA THR A 135 -2.23 5.86 11.82
C THR A 135 -1.85 5.69 13.28
N TRP A 136 -0.79 4.94 13.57
CA TRP A 136 -0.37 4.69 14.94
C TRP A 136 0.42 5.85 15.54
N PRO A 137 0.22 6.16 16.83
CA PRO A 137 1.07 7.08 17.57
C PRO A 137 2.54 6.64 17.55
N PRO A 138 3.49 7.58 17.71
CA PRO A 138 4.91 7.28 17.63
C PRO A 138 5.39 6.19 18.60
N ASP A 139 4.83 6.11 19.80
CA ASP A 139 5.19 5.09 20.80
C ASP A 139 4.72 3.69 20.38
N ILE A 140 3.53 3.58 19.74
CA ILE A 140 3.01 2.31 19.19
C ILE A 140 3.86 1.87 18.01
N ARG A 141 4.19 2.77 17.08
CA ARG A 141 5.12 2.46 15.97
C ARG A 141 6.48 1.99 16.49
N ALA A 142 7.02 2.66 17.51
CA ALA A 142 8.28 2.25 18.11
C ALA A 142 8.22 0.86 18.80
N LYS A 143 7.06 0.48 19.34
CA LYS A 143 6.84 -0.88 19.88
C LYS A 143 6.80 -1.90 18.76
N GLN A 144 6.04 -1.65 17.69
CA GLN A 144 5.93 -2.55 16.55
C GLN A 144 7.29 -2.74 15.84
N GLN A 145 8.06 -1.68 15.63
CA GLN A 145 9.40 -1.78 15.05
C GLN A 145 10.34 -2.69 15.81
N ARG A 146 10.19 -2.84 17.13
CA ARG A 146 10.96 -3.81 17.91
C ARG A 146 10.59 -5.25 17.62
N MET A 147 9.34 -5.50 17.18
CA MET A 147 8.88 -6.82 16.75
C MET A 147 9.39 -7.18 15.34
N THR A 148 9.62 -6.17 14.50
CA THR A 148 10.14 -6.35 13.13
C THR A 148 11.65 -6.59 13.08
N ARG A 149 12.40 -6.00 14.01
CA ARG A 149 13.87 -6.20 14.05
C ARG A 149 14.21 -7.64 14.44
N PRO A 150 15.17 -8.28 13.73
CA PRO A 150 15.67 -9.60 14.09
C PRO A 150 16.42 -9.57 15.42
#